data_2220412ec612e57c0abb8f4f325f9de8
#
_entry.id   2220412ec612e57c0abb8f4f325f9de8
#
_cell.length_a   1.000
_cell.length_b   1.000
_cell.length_c   1.000
_cell.angle_alpha   90.00
_cell.angle_beta   90.00
_cell.angle_gamma   90.00
#
_symmetry.space_group_name_H-M   'P 1'
#
loop_
_entity.id
_entity.type
_entity.pdbx_description
1 polymer ?
#
loop_
_entity_poly.entity_id
_entity_poly.type
_entity_poly.pdbx_seq_one_letter_code
_entity_poly.pdbx_strand_id
1 'polypeptide(L)'
;MRKAIVCCLGLLFSMQAIAQIPYYAGTVGDGKLYGYTSLKVRPGINRQETYTTFQYGLGDHFATGIDLYTGQNCAYWGALIRYGTKVSQWFNIGGEIIPSFDLNNSFKFAYLSSALYLNGDITRDKRLFWCTNTWWVVNKEKPFTLSNYEYLGYNIPLKKQQSLTPMVGVIHSWLFDQDIDLAGGFYYTIKNWNLYVWGNDFLKSHPRLIAGIDFTF
;
A
#
# COMPACT_ATOMS: atom_id res chain seq x y z
N MET A 1 20.01 -3.88 35.66
CA MET A 1 18.96 -4.26 34.73
C MET A 1 18.04 -3.11 34.27
N ARG A 2 17.52 -2.23 35.14
CA ARG A 2 16.67 -1.08 34.73
C ARG A 2 17.33 -0.07 33.76
N LYS A 3 18.63 0.19 33.86
CA LYS A 3 19.34 1.12 32.96
C LYS A 3 19.53 0.58 31.53
N ALA A 4 19.64 -0.75 31.35
CA ALA A 4 19.78 -1.37 30.05
C ALA A 4 18.45 -1.33 29.28
N ILE A 5 17.31 -1.49 29.96
CA ILE A 5 15.97 -1.41 29.35
C ILE A 5 15.67 0.02 28.86
N VAL A 6 16.09 1.04 29.60
CA VAL A 6 15.91 2.44 29.19
C VAL A 6 16.80 2.79 27.99
N CYS A 7 18.03 2.26 27.89
CA CYS A 7 18.87 2.43 26.71
C CYS A 7 18.31 1.70 25.48
N CYS A 8 17.78 0.50 25.62
CA CYS A 8 17.13 -0.21 24.50
C CYS A 8 15.86 0.49 24.01
N LEU A 9 15.05 1.02 24.92
CA LEU A 9 13.90 1.85 24.56
C LEU A 9 14.32 3.19 23.92
N GLY A 10 15.39 3.83 24.38
CA GLY A 10 15.90 5.06 23.80
C GLY A 10 16.48 4.89 22.40
N LEU A 11 17.10 3.75 22.08
CA LEU A 11 17.62 3.43 20.76
C LEU A 11 16.50 3.13 19.73
N LEU A 12 15.35 2.61 20.17
CA LEU A 12 14.19 2.40 19.31
C LEU A 12 13.53 3.72 18.85
N PHE A 13 13.75 4.83 19.54
CA PHE A 13 13.20 6.15 19.18
C PHE A 13 14.10 7.01 18.28
N SER A 14 15.33 6.58 17.99
CA SER A 14 16.28 7.37 17.18
C SER A 14 16.29 7.04 15.70
N MET A 15 15.64 5.98 15.25
CA MET A 15 15.49 5.70 13.83
C MET A 15 14.28 6.48 13.29
N GLN A 16 14.54 7.47 12.46
CA GLN A 16 13.53 8.19 11.69
C GLN A 16 12.97 7.21 10.62
N ALA A 17 12.08 6.31 11.01
CA ALA A 17 11.28 5.58 10.07
C ALA A 17 10.25 6.59 9.50
N ILE A 18 10.34 6.90 8.24
CA ILE A 18 9.31 7.64 7.51
C ILE A 18 8.26 6.60 7.16
N ALA A 19 7.02 6.80 7.58
CA ALA A 19 5.92 5.93 7.20
C ALA A 19 5.82 5.87 5.67
N GLN A 20 5.72 4.66 5.15
CA GLN A 20 5.80 4.40 3.72
C GLN A 20 4.40 4.49 3.10
N ILE A 21 4.27 5.21 2.00
CA ILE A 21 3.02 5.22 1.22
C ILE A 21 2.80 3.81 0.65
N PRO A 22 1.59 3.22 0.74
CA PRO A 22 1.34 1.83 0.32
C PRO A 22 1.75 1.47 -1.11
N TYR A 23 1.78 2.46 -2.00
CA TYR A 23 2.17 2.28 -3.41
C TYR A 23 3.65 2.53 -3.69
N TYR A 24 4.46 2.64 -2.65
CA TYR A 24 5.89 2.87 -2.80
C TYR A 24 6.63 1.59 -3.19
N ALA A 25 7.58 1.69 -4.11
CA ALA A 25 8.32 0.53 -4.64
C ALA A 25 9.35 -0.07 -3.67
N GLY A 26 9.73 0.63 -2.61
CA GLY A 26 10.67 0.12 -1.61
C GLY A 26 10.13 -1.01 -0.76
N THR A 27 10.98 -1.56 0.08
CA THR A 27 10.61 -2.45 1.19
C THR A 27 10.55 -1.69 2.51
N VAL A 28 10.08 -2.35 3.54
CA VAL A 28 9.99 -1.75 4.89
C VAL A 28 11.34 -1.51 5.54
N GLY A 29 12.43 -2.11 4.99
CA GLY A 29 13.79 -2.05 5.53
C GLY A 29 14.06 -3.15 6.56
N ASP A 30 15.35 -3.47 6.75
CA ASP A 30 15.80 -4.56 7.61
C ASP A 30 15.31 -4.43 9.05
N GLY A 31 14.74 -5.53 9.57
CA GLY A 31 14.25 -5.62 10.94
C GLY A 31 13.04 -4.75 11.27
N LYS A 32 12.45 -4.05 10.30
CA LYS A 32 11.30 -3.17 10.52
C LYS A 32 9.99 -3.88 10.31
N LEU A 33 8.98 -3.44 11.06
CA LEU A 33 7.60 -3.86 10.94
C LEU A 33 6.79 -2.75 10.27
N TYR A 34 6.07 -3.08 9.21
CA TYR A 34 5.06 -2.24 8.58
C TYR A 34 3.69 -2.85 8.79
N GLY A 35 2.72 -2.03 9.12
CA GLY A 35 1.32 -2.41 9.19
C GLY A 35 0.46 -1.41 8.45
N TYR A 36 -0.57 -1.89 7.79
CA TYR A 36 -1.51 -1.10 7.01
C TYR A 36 -2.91 -1.65 7.21
N THR A 37 -3.89 -0.79 7.42
CA THR A 37 -5.30 -1.18 7.40
C THR A 37 -6.16 -0.11 6.74
N SER A 38 -7.15 -0.53 5.97
CA SER A 38 -8.10 0.35 5.31
C SER A 38 -9.51 -0.18 5.38
N LEU A 39 -10.45 0.76 5.48
CA LEU A 39 -11.87 0.55 5.22
C LEU A 39 -12.21 1.17 3.87
N LYS A 40 -12.82 0.38 2.99
CA LYS A 40 -13.32 0.81 1.68
C LYS A 40 -14.83 0.73 1.69
N VAL A 41 -15.48 1.80 1.27
CA VAL A 41 -16.94 1.87 1.18
C VAL A 41 -17.35 2.36 -0.20
N ARG A 42 -18.50 1.87 -0.70
CA ARG A 42 -19.16 2.39 -1.89
C ARG A 42 -20.52 2.93 -1.48
N PRO A 43 -20.66 4.25 -1.30
CA PRO A 43 -21.95 4.87 -1.01
C PRO A 43 -22.99 4.52 -2.09
N GLY A 44 -24.22 4.28 -1.68
CA GLY A 44 -25.32 3.96 -2.58
C GLY A 44 -25.54 2.48 -2.87
N ILE A 45 -24.56 1.61 -2.66
CA ILE A 45 -24.72 0.14 -2.86
C ILE A 45 -24.40 -0.68 -1.61
N ASN A 46 -24.23 -0.03 -0.47
CA ASN A 46 -23.96 -0.66 0.84
C ASN A 46 -22.86 -1.73 0.81
N ARG A 47 -21.77 -1.46 0.08
CA ARG A 47 -20.62 -2.36 -0.02
C ARG A 47 -19.48 -1.85 0.83
N GLN A 48 -19.02 -2.71 1.75
CA GLN A 48 -17.90 -2.44 2.63
C GLN A 48 -16.85 -3.55 2.49
N GLU A 49 -15.59 -3.13 2.49
CA GLU A 49 -14.44 -4.02 2.41
C GLU A 49 -13.36 -3.52 3.36
N THR A 50 -12.65 -4.44 4.03
CA THR A 50 -11.44 -4.09 4.77
C THR A 50 -10.25 -4.82 4.18
N TYR A 51 -9.11 -4.17 4.25
CA TYR A 51 -7.83 -4.75 3.86
C TYR A 51 -6.81 -4.41 4.92
N THR A 52 -6.10 -5.42 5.39
CA THR A 52 -5.06 -5.26 6.41
C THR A 52 -3.84 -6.07 5.99
N THR A 53 -2.66 -5.47 6.04
CA THR A 53 -1.39 -6.15 5.82
C THR A 53 -0.43 -5.87 6.95
N PHE A 54 0.41 -6.87 7.25
CA PHE A 54 1.57 -6.72 8.10
C PHE A 54 2.77 -7.28 7.36
N GLN A 55 3.87 -6.53 7.33
CA GLN A 55 5.11 -6.89 6.65
C GLN A 55 6.30 -6.72 7.57
N TYR A 56 7.23 -7.64 7.49
CA TYR A 56 8.50 -7.60 8.21
C TYR A 56 9.66 -7.61 7.21
N GLY A 57 10.60 -6.69 7.38
CA GLY A 57 11.78 -6.55 6.52
C GLY A 57 12.82 -7.63 6.80
N LEU A 58 13.22 -8.33 5.75
CA LEU A 58 14.25 -9.37 5.73
C LEU A 58 15.48 -8.86 4.96
N GLY A 59 16.15 -7.85 5.51
CA GLY A 59 17.22 -7.12 4.84
C GLY A 59 16.69 -5.91 4.03
N ASP A 60 17.58 -5.29 3.27
CA ASP A 60 17.28 -4.02 2.60
C ASP A 60 16.32 -4.15 1.41
N HIS A 61 16.19 -5.35 0.85
CA HIS A 61 15.47 -5.57 -0.41
C HIS A 61 14.26 -6.48 -0.30
N PHE A 62 14.11 -7.23 0.79
CA PHE A 62 13.02 -8.20 0.94
C PHE A 62 12.15 -7.89 2.14
N ALA A 63 10.89 -8.20 2.02
CA ALA A 63 9.95 -8.26 3.13
C ALA A 63 9.02 -9.47 2.94
N THR A 64 8.55 -10.01 4.04
CA THR A 64 7.51 -11.03 4.07
C THR A 64 6.38 -10.57 4.97
N GLY A 65 5.20 -11.15 4.80
CA GLY A 65 4.08 -10.72 5.61
C GLY A 65 2.81 -11.50 5.35
N ILE A 66 1.75 -10.96 5.88
CA ILE A 66 0.40 -11.49 5.74
C ILE A 66 -0.56 -10.40 5.29
N ASP A 67 -1.53 -10.80 4.47
CA ASP A 67 -2.64 -9.99 4.05
C ASP A 67 -3.95 -10.59 4.54
N LEU A 68 -4.85 -9.73 4.98
CA LEU A 68 -6.22 -10.06 5.35
C LEU A 68 -7.16 -9.16 4.55
N TYR A 69 -8.04 -9.77 3.79
CA TYR A 69 -9.09 -9.07 3.08
C TYR A 69 -10.45 -9.60 3.54
N THR A 70 -11.36 -8.69 3.88
CA THR A 70 -12.74 -9.06 4.18
C THR A 70 -13.69 -8.19 3.37
N GLY A 71 -14.72 -8.81 2.83
CA GLY A 71 -15.83 -8.18 2.12
C GLY A 71 -17.17 -8.72 2.60
N GLN A 72 -18.23 -8.34 1.93
CA GLN A 72 -19.59 -8.65 2.38
C GLN A 72 -19.87 -10.16 2.58
N ASN A 73 -19.29 -11.01 1.73
CA ASN A 73 -19.48 -12.47 1.80
C ASN A 73 -18.18 -13.23 1.56
N CYS A 74 -17.04 -12.60 1.76
CA CYS A 74 -15.75 -13.19 1.52
C CYS A 74 -14.71 -12.75 2.55
N ALA A 75 -13.82 -13.66 2.88
CA ALA A 75 -12.68 -13.39 3.74
C ALA A 75 -11.48 -14.20 3.21
N TYR A 76 -10.37 -13.52 2.97
CA TYR A 76 -9.16 -14.14 2.45
C TYR A 76 -7.97 -13.83 3.34
N TRP A 77 -7.11 -14.83 3.49
CA TRP A 77 -5.79 -14.69 4.05
C TRP A 77 -4.74 -14.92 2.97
N GLY A 78 -3.75 -14.05 2.90
CA GLY A 78 -2.65 -14.13 1.94
C GLY A 78 -1.30 -14.18 2.63
N ALA A 79 -0.38 -14.95 2.07
CA ALA A 79 1.03 -14.90 2.42
C ALA A 79 1.74 -13.96 1.45
N LEU A 80 2.46 -12.95 1.96
CA LEU A 80 3.08 -11.91 1.15
C LEU A 80 4.60 -12.11 1.10
N ILE A 81 5.15 -12.02 -0.10
CA ILE A 81 6.58 -11.83 -0.33
C ILE A 81 6.74 -10.60 -1.20
N ARG A 82 7.59 -9.68 -0.76
CA ARG A 82 7.86 -8.41 -1.45
C ARG A 82 9.36 -8.23 -1.66
N TYR A 83 9.70 -7.72 -2.83
CA TYR A 83 11.03 -7.25 -3.18
C TYR A 83 10.96 -5.77 -3.56
N GLY A 84 12.00 -4.99 -3.23
CA GLY A 84 12.10 -3.62 -3.67
C GLY A 84 13.54 -3.13 -3.61
N THR A 85 13.92 -2.31 -4.57
CA THR A 85 15.25 -1.74 -4.63
C THR A 85 15.25 -0.34 -5.25
N LYS A 86 16.23 0.43 -4.84
CA LYS A 86 16.53 1.73 -5.42
C LYS A 86 17.46 1.53 -6.60
N VAL A 87 16.99 1.79 -7.82
CA VAL A 87 17.79 1.69 -9.04
C VAL A 87 18.66 2.92 -9.23
N SER A 88 18.16 4.10 -8.87
CA SER A 88 18.90 5.36 -8.90
C SER A 88 18.41 6.29 -7.80
N GLN A 89 19.03 7.45 -7.66
CA GLN A 89 18.52 8.45 -6.70
C GLN A 89 17.11 8.97 -7.01
N TRP A 90 16.59 8.73 -8.23
CA TRP A 90 15.31 9.22 -8.72
C TRP A 90 14.30 8.12 -9.02
N PHE A 91 14.71 6.85 -8.95
CA PHE A 91 13.89 5.75 -9.42
C PHE A 91 14.03 4.51 -8.55
N ASN A 92 12.90 3.98 -8.12
CA ASN A 92 12.78 2.74 -7.36
C ASN A 92 11.88 1.76 -8.12
N ILE A 93 12.18 0.47 -7.98
CA ILE A 93 11.39 -0.65 -8.52
C ILE A 93 11.14 -1.66 -7.41
N GLY A 94 9.96 -2.24 -7.41
CA GLY A 94 9.60 -3.30 -6.49
C GLY A 94 8.46 -4.15 -7.02
N GLY A 95 8.20 -5.24 -6.35
CA GLY A 95 7.08 -6.11 -6.68
C GLY A 95 6.71 -6.99 -5.52
N GLU A 96 5.52 -7.57 -5.58
CA GLU A 96 5.05 -8.51 -4.57
C GLU A 96 4.20 -9.63 -5.18
N ILE A 97 4.15 -10.73 -4.47
CA ILE A 97 3.36 -11.91 -4.79
C ILE A 97 2.60 -12.32 -3.53
N ILE A 98 1.29 -12.56 -3.69
CA ILE A 98 0.37 -12.87 -2.60
C ILE A 98 -0.55 -14.02 -3.02
N PRO A 99 -0.18 -15.30 -2.79
CA PRO A 99 -1.13 -16.40 -2.82
C PRO A 99 -2.15 -16.22 -1.70
N SER A 100 -3.44 -16.26 -2.05
CA SER A 100 -4.55 -16.01 -1.14
C SER A 100 -5.46 -17.22 -1.00
N PHE A 101 -5.93 -17.45 0.21
CA PHE A 101 -6.72 -18.60 0.61
C PHE A 101 -8.05 -18.13 1.22
N ASP A 102 -9.13 -18.82 0.86
CA ASP A 102 -10.48 -18.51 1.31
C ASP A 102 -10.72 -19.04 2.73
N LEU A 103 -10.92 -18.12 3.67
CA LEU A 103 -11.19 -18.44 5.08
C LEU A 103 -12.58 -19.05 5.27
N ASN A 104 -13.52 -18.73 4.39
CA ASN A 104 -14.90 -19.28 4.45
C ASN A 104 -14.99 -20.66 3.80
N ASN A 105 -13.95 -21.13 3.11
CA ASN A 105 -13.94 -22.39 2.39
C ASN A 105 -12.72 -23.26 2.77
N SER A 106 -12.55 -23.48 4.07
CA SER A 106 -11.52 -24.38 4.63
C SER A 106 -10.10 -24.10 4.10
N PHE A 107 -9.70 -22.84 3.97
CA PHE A 107 -8.40 -22.40 3.50
C PHE A 107 -8.05 -22.92 2.09
N LYS A 108 -9.02 -23.15 1.21
CA LYS A 108 -8.73 -23.48 -0.18
C LYS A 108 -8.10 -22.30 -0.89
N PHE A 109 -7.14 -22.60 -1.78
CA PHE A 109 -6.56 -21.58 -2.63
C PHE A 109 -7.65 -20.86 -3.44
N ALA A 110 -7.67 -19.53 -3.34
CA ALA A 110 -8.65 -18.67 -3.98
C ALA A 110 -8.08 -17.99 -5.23
N TYR A 111 -6.98 -17.26 -5.07
CA TYR A 111 -6.35 -16.52 -6.16
C TYR A 111 -4.88 -16.20 -5.85
N LEU A 112 -4.14 -15.85 -6.88
CA LEU A 112 -2.80 -15.29 -6.80
C LEU A 112 -2.86 -13.83 -7.23
N SER A 113 -2.44 -12.92 -6.37
CA SER A 113 -2.15 -11.53 -6.72
C SER A 113 -0.66 -11.33 -6.90
N SER A 114 -0.28 -10.51 -7.85
CA SER A 114 1.08 -10.00 -7.99
C SER A 114 1.04 -8.54 -8.39
N ALA A 115 2.03 -7.78 -7.96
CA ALA A 115 2.14 -6.38 -8.30
C ALA A 115 3.57 -6.01 -8.70
N LEU A 116 3.66 -5.05 -9.61
CA LEU A 116 4.88 -4.32 -9.94
C LEU A 116 4.70 -2.87 -9.49
N TYR A 117 5.65 -2.36 -8.74
CA TYR A 117 5.67 -0.99 -8.24
C TYR A 117 6.84 -0.23 -8.85
N LEU A 118 6.56 0.95 -9.37
CA LEU A 118 7.57 1.89 -9.81
C LEU A 118 7.27 3.25 -9.17
N ASN A 119 8.29 3.94 -8.70
CA ASN A 119 8.14 5.31 -8.25
C ASN A 119 9.44 6.10 -8.41
N GLY A 120 9.31 7.41 -8.50
CA GLY A 120 10.45 8.29 -8.65
C GLY A 120 10.16 9.73 -8.27
N ASP A 121 11.22 10.45 -7.93
CA ASP A 121 11.14 11.87 -7.65
C ASP A 121 11.20 12.66 -8.97
N ILE A 122 10.33 13.63 -9.15
CA ILE A 122 10.33 14.54 -10.34
C ILE A 122 11.16 15.78 -10.05
N THR A 123 11.13 16.27 -8.81
CA THR A 123 11.85 17.48 -8.40
C THR A 123 13.05 17.14 -7.52
N ARG A 124 14.09 17.99 -7.56
CA ARG A 124 15.31 17.81 -6.77
C ARG A 124 15.08 17.86 -5.26
N ASP A 125 14.09 18.62 -4.81
CA ASP A 125 13.66 18.68 -3.41
C ASP A 125 12.80 17.49 -2.98
N LYS A 126 12.54 16.54 -3.92
CA LYS A 126 11.77 15.32 -3.73
C LYS A 126 10.33 15.55 -3.25
N ARG A 127 9.78 16.74 -3.50
CA ARG A 127 8.41 17.04 -3.12
C ARG A 127 7.42 16.54 -4.15
N LEU A 128 7.67 16.77 -5.43
CA LEU A 128 6.85 16.24 -6.51
C LEU A 128 7.40 14.87 -6.91
N PHE A 129 6.56 13.86 -6.85
CA PHE A 129 6.91 12.49 -7.20
C PHE A 129 5.79 11.84 -8.01
N TRP A 130 6.14 10.76 -8.69
CA TRP A 130 5.19 9.88 -9.36
C TRP A 130 5.31 8.48 -8.80
N CYS A 131 4.22 7.73 -8.84
CA CYS A 131 4.25 6.30 -8.59
C CYS A 131 3.23 5.61 -9.48
N THR A 132 3.55 4.39 -9.86
CA THR A 132 2.64 3.49 -10.56
C THR A 132 2.71 2.12 -9.94
N ASN A 133 1.59 1.42 -9.95
CA ASN A 133 1.54 0.01 -9.61
C ASN A 133 0.62 -0.72 -10.57
N THR A 134 1.10 -1.87 -11.02
CA THR A 134 0.38 -2.75 -11.94
C THR A 134 0.07 -4.04 -11.21
N TRP A 135 -1.20 -4.39 -11.14
CA TRP A 135 -1.70 -5.57 -10.44
C TRP A 135 -2.19 -6.63 -11.41
N TRP A 136 -1.76 -7.86 -11.20
CA TRP A 136 -2.25 -9.06 -11.87
C TRP A 136 -2.93 -9.94 -10.83
N VAL A 137 -4.17 -10.35 -11.13
CA VAL A 137 -4.91 -11.30 -10.28
C VAL A 137 -5.34 -12.48 -11.12
N VAL A 138 -4.92 -13.67 -10.70
CA VAL A 138 -5.27 -14.95 -11.34
C VAL A 138 -6.13 -15.74 -10.39
N ASN A 139 -7.32 -16.12 -10.81
CA ASN A 139 -8.23 -16.99 -10.08
C ASN A 139 -8.88 -18.04 -10.99
N LYS A 140 -9.66 -18.94 -10.40
CA LYS A 140 -10.30 -20.02 -11.17
C LYS A 140 -11.42 -19.55 -12.08
N GLU A 141 -12.12 -18.49 -11.71
CA GLU A 141 -13.31 -18.00 -12.42
C GLU A 141 -12.96 -16.99 -13.50
N LYS A 142 -12.02 -16.09 -13.17
CA LYS A 142 -11.50 -15.07 -14.09
C LYS A 142 -9.99 -15.22 -14.13
N PRO A 143 -9.44 -15.93 -15.12
CA PRO A 143 -8.05 -16.36 -15.10
C PRO A 143 -7.03 -15.24 -15.03
N PHE A 144 -7.42 -14.02 -15.40
CA PHE A 144 -6.48 -12.90 -15.37
C PHE A 144 -7.22 -11.55 -15.27
N THR A 145 -6.78 -10.70 -14.34
CA THR A 145 -7.20 -9.30 -14.24
C THR A 145 -5.95 -8.44 -14.17
N LEU A 146 -5.88 -7.40 -14.99
CA LEU A 146 -4.79 -6.45 -15.02
C LEU A 146 -5.33 -5.05 -14.76
N SER A 147 -4.81 -4.40 -13.73
CA SER A 147 -5.13 -3.01 -13.39
C SER A 147 -3.85 -2.23 -13.17
N ASN A 148 -3.77 -1.05 -13.76
CA ASN A 148 -2.67 -0.13 -13.56
C ASN A 148 -3.17 1.12 -12.84
N TYR A 149 -2.39 1.61 -11.89
CA TYR A 149 -2.66 2.79 -11.09
C TYR A 149 -1.50 3.74 -11.25
N GLU A 150 -1.75 4.95 -11.70
CA GLU A 150 -0.74 5.97 -11.95
C GLU A 150 -1.07 7.21 -11.16
N TYR A 151 -0.12 7.70 -10.35
CA TYR A 151 -0.35 8.83 -9.47
C TYR A 151 0.77 9.84 -9.52
N LEU A 152 0.40 11.11 -9.37
CA LEU A 152 1.28 12.20 -9.02
C LEU A 152 0.98 12.64 -7.60
N GLY A 153 2.01 12.84 -6.81
CA GLY A 153 1.91 13.29 -5.43
C GLY A 153 2.84 14.47 -5.16
N TYR A 154 2.40 15.34 -4.27
CA TYR A 154 3.19 16.46 -3.81
C TYR A 154 3.30 16.48 -2.29
N ASN A 155 4.52 16.33 -1.76
CA ASN A 155 4.78 16.32 -0.32
C ASN A 155 4.92 17.76 0.20
N ILE A 156 4.01 18.18 1.07
CA ILE A 156 4.00 19.47 1.75
C ILE A 156 4.50 19.24 3.17
N PRO A 157 5.76 19.58 3.48
CA PRO A 157 6.27 19.48 4.85
C PRO A 157 5.54 20.51 5.75
N LEU A 158 5.09 20.03 6.90
CA LEU A 158 4.47 20.81 7.95
C LEU A 158 5.46 21.00 9.11
N LYS A 159 4.96 21.14 10.33
CA LYS A 159 5.83 21.29 11.52
C LYS A 159 6.25 19.91 12.07
N LYS A 160 7.51 19.82 12.54
CA LYS A 160 8.03 18.70 13.38
C LYS A 160 7.62 17.29 12.92
N GLN A 161 8.21 16.79 11.85
CA GLN A 161 7.98 15.41 11.36
C GLN A 161 6.50 15.15 10.93
N GLN A 162 5.88 16.16 10.40
CA GLN A 162 4.54 16.06 9.82
C GLN A 162 4.60 16.50 8.37
N SER A 163 3.79 15.85 7.53
CA SER A 163 3.58 16.28 6.15
C SER A 163 2.15 15.98 5.70
N LEU A 164 1.71 16.74 4.71
CA LEU A 164 0.49 16.47 3.96
C LEU A 164 0.89 16.14 2.52
N THR A 165 0.41 15.04 1.99
CA THR A 165 0.74 14.59 0.65
C THR A 165 -0.56 14.38 -0.15
N PRO A 166 -1.09 15.42 -0.81
CA PRO A 166 -2.13 15.24 -1.81
C PRO A 166 -1.61 14.46 -3.00
N MET A 167 -2.47 13.58 -3.55
CA MET A 167 -2.18 12.79 -4.72
C MET A 167 -3.41 12.73 -5.63
N VAL A 168 -3.16 12.72 -6.93
CA VAL A 168 -4.17 12.52 -7.96
C VAL A 168 -3.66 11.51 -8.96
N GLY A 169 -4.56 10.79 -9.60
CA GLY A 169 -4.13 9.77 -10.54
C GLY A 169 -5.23 9.19 -11.39
N VAL A 170 -4.81 8.22 -12.19
CA VAL A 170 -5.63 7.49 -13.15
C VAL A 170 -5.56 6.01 -12.82
N ILE A 171 -6.68 5.35 -12.91
CA ILE A 171 -6.78 3.88 -12.82
C ILE A 171 -7.16 3.37 -14.20
N HIS A 172 -6.43 2.38 -14.68
CA HIS A 172 -6.67 1.78 -15.97
C HIS A 172 -6.81 0.25 -15.82
N SER A 173 -7.92 -0.30 -16.27
CA SER A 173 -8.17 -1.74 -16.34
C SER A 173 -8.06 -2.21 -17.78
N TRP A 174 -7.22 -3.23 -18.06
CA TRP A 174 -6.77 -3.56 -19.41
C TRP A 174 -7.53 -4.70 -20.08
N LEU A 175 -8.04 -5.68 -19.32
CA LEU A 175 -8.41 -6.95 -19.93
C LEU A 175 -9.92 -7.20 -20.06
N PHE A 176 -10.72 -6.79 -19.11
CA PHE A 176 -12.15 -7.13 -19.11
C PHE A 176 -13.05 -5.91 -19.23
N ASP A 177 -12.72 -4.88 -18.53
CA ASP A 177 -13.35 -3.58 -18.65
C ASP A 177 -12.23 -2.63 -19.05
N GLN A 178 -12.06 -2.33 -20.33
CA GLN A 178 -11.10 -1.34 -20.82
C GLN A 178 -11.55 0.04 -20.35
N ASP A 179 -11.44 0.27 -19.06
CA ASP A 179 -12.01 1.39 -18.35
C ASP A 179 -10.91 2.26 -17.78
N ILE A 180 -11.05 3.55 -17.95
CA ILE A 180 -10.18 4.57 -17.36
C ILE A 180 -11.00 5.30 -16.32
N ASP A 181 -10.46 5.44 -15.11
CA ASP A 181 -11.09 6.15 -14.04
C ASP A 181 -10.12 7.07 -13.30
N LEU A 182 -10.66 8.01 -12.55
CA LEU A 182 -9.89 8.95 -11.76
C LEU A 182 -9.84 8.51 -10.30
N ALA A 183 -8.70 8.79 -9.69
CA ALA A 183 -8.47 8.57 -8.27
C ALA A 183 -7.75 9.77 -7.65
N GLY A 184 -7.92 9.95 -6.36
CA GLY A 184 -7.22 10.99 -5.64
C GLY A 184 -7.49 10.96 -4.15
N GLY A 185 -6.64 11.64 -3.41
CA GLY A 185 -6.75 11.70 -1.97
C GLY A 185 -5.56 12.39 -1.34
N PHE A 186 -5.37 12.15 -0.07
CA PHE A 186 -4.23 12.68 0.64
C PHE A 186 -3.79 11.75 1.76
N TYR A 187 -2.51 11.84 2.07
CA TYR A 187 -1.87 11.24 3.25
C TYR A 187 -1.47 12.35 4.21
N TYR A 188 -1.78 12.16 5.48
CA TYR A 188 -1.25 12.97 6.55
C TYR A 188 -0.26 12.12 7.35
N THR A 189 1.02 12.46 7.23
CA THR A 189 2.11 11.77 7.93
C THR A 189 2.40 12.47 9.25
N ILE A 190 2.50 11.70 10.32
CA ILE A 190 2.99 12.14 11.62
C ILE A 190 3.95 11.09 12.19
N LYS A 191 5.25 11.42 12.21
CA LYS A 191 6.31 10.48 12.60
C LYS A 191 6.24 9.18 11.76
N ASN A 192 5.98 8.07 12.41
CA ASN A 192 5.92 6.72 11.83
C ASN A 192 4.52 6.31 11.35
N TRP A 193 3.55 7.24 11.37
CA TRP A 193 2.17 6.96 11.03
C TRP A 193 1.72 7.76 9.82
N ASN A 194 0.92 7.15 8.95
CA ASN A 194 0.13 7.83 7.95
C ASN A 194 -1.35 7.61 8.22
N LEU A 195 -2.10 8.70 8.21
CA LEU A 195 -3.56 8.68 8.09
C LEU A 195 -3.91 9.09 6.67
N TYR A 196 -4.83 8.40 6.02
CA TYR A 196 -5.18 8.76 4.66
C TYR A 196 -6.68 8.64 4.37
N VAL A 197 -7.12 9.49 3.45
CA VAL A 197 -8.43 9.43 2.82
C VAL A 197 -8.22 9.44 1.32
N TRP A 198 -8.89 8.53 0.62
CA TRP A 198 -8.70 8.27 -0.78
C TRP A 198 -10.04 8.02 -1.47
N GLY A 199 -10.14 8.39 -2.73
CA GLY A 199 -11.27 8.07 -3.58
C GLY A 199 -10.82 7.47 -4.90
N ASN A 200 -11.54 6.47 -5.35
CA ASN A 200 -11.38 5.83 -6.66
C ASN A 200 -12.71 5.81 -7.39
N ASP A 201 -12.68 5.52 -8.67
CA ASP A 201 -13.87 5.34 -9.50
C ASP A 201 -14.73 6.63 -9.56
N PHE A 202 -14.11 7.80 -9.62
CA PHE A 202 -14.80 9.10 -9.61
C PHE A 202 -15.67 9.34 -10.84
N LEU A 203 -15.38 8.66 -11.95
CA LEU A 203 -16.19 8.74 -13.17
C LEU A 203 -17.38 7.77 -13.16
N LYS A 204 -17.47 6.90 -12.14
CA LYS A 204 -18.57 5.94 -11.98
C LYS A 204 -19.69 6.49 -11.11
N SER A 205 -20.89 5.93 -11.25
CA SER A 205 -22.06 6.30 -10.47
C SER A 205 -21.90 6.09 -8.95
N HIS A 206 -21.03 5.17 -8.56
CA HIS A 206 -20.78 4.82 -7.16
C HIS A 206 -19.26 4.83 -6.88
N PRO A 207 -18.67 6.01 -6.62
CA PRO A 207 -17.25 6.10 -6.32
C PRO A 207 -16.91 5.31 -5.05
N ARG A 208 -15.70 4.78 -4.99
CA ARG A 208 -15.16 4.09 -3.83
C ARG A 208 -14.44 5.09 -2.94
N LEU A 209 -14.83 5.17 -1.69
CA LEU A 209 -14.13 5.92 -0.66
C LEU A 209 -13.31 4.97 0.22
N ILE A 210 -12.11 5.39 0.55
CA ILE A 210 -11.13 4.59 1.31
C ILE A 210 -10.61 5.49 2.43
N ALA A 211 -10.66 4.99 3.65
CA ALA A 211 -9.98 5.61 4.78
C ALA A 211 -9.08 4.56 5.44
N GLY A 212 -7.91 4.97 5.88
CA GLY A 212 -7.00 4.02 6.49
C GLY A 212 -5.86 4.66 7.24
N ILE A 213 -5.07 3.77 7.81
CA ILE A 213 -3.89 4.08 8.60
C ILE A 213 -2.79 3.09 8.27
N ASP A 214 -1.56 3.57 8.21
CA ASP A 214 -0.37 2.72 8.18
C ASP A 214 0.70 3.20 9.15
N PHE A 215 1.62 2.32 9.47
CA PHE A 215 2.75 2.62 10.34
C PHE A 215 3.99 1.81 9.96
N THR A 216 5.16 2.34 10.32
CA THR A 216 6.46 1.64 10.21
C THR A 216 7.26 1.80 11.50
N PHE A 217 7.73 0.70 12.08
CA PHE A 217 8.56 0.65 13.29
C PHE A 217 9.83 -0.17 13.08
#